data_4457d2c0561c596d0fd9c2acd5ba8ea0
#
_entry.id   4457d2c0561c596d0fd9c2acd5ba8ea0
#
_cell.length_a   1.000
_cell.length_b   1.000
_cell.length_c   1.000
_cell.angle_alpha   90.00
_cell.angle_beta   90.00
_cell.angle_gamma   90.00
#
_symmetry.space_group_name_H-M   'P 1'
#
loop_
_entity.id
_entity.type
_entity.pdbx_description
1 polymer ?
#
loop_
_entity_poly.entity_id
_entity_poly.type
_entity_poly.pdbx_seq_one_letter_code
_entity_poly.pdbx_strand_id
1 'polypeptide(L)'
;YYCTNNKKEDYQFYKSLTAWDESSIFAHWRNRDKDQNFYSIFNFGVTHESNLWDPWYRHFDLDTFPPGRGIGKWWEQFAGIEKPFYVSDSIKISIPPYLPNNDIVRNDMKRMYSNIVEMDGKVGLILKQLEDDNLLEETIVVFYTDHGGPLPREKRLLYDSGIRVPMIIRYPNQVRAGEVDNRLISFVDFAPTLLSMANIPPHKFHQGRAFEGKYKSKNKRKYIYAAADRFDEHYDMIRAVRDNQYKYLKNFNPEKPYYLPLEYREKMDSMQELIRMNQSGQLDNLQLQWFRNEKPKEELFDTYSDPYELRNLAGDPKYKDKLYELKNECSKWMDEVDDKGPMPEEELIESFWPNKIQPITKDPVIDKVGDNLVVSCQTEGANIGFKLSHQDTLTWKGWRPYIKPIAYEEGMKVEFKAHRIGYLPSKKVVFSNAN
;
A
#
# COMPACT_ATOMS: atom_id res chain seq x y z
N TYR A 1 -3.18 19.98 8.10
CA TYR A 1 -2.18 18.95 8.44
C TYR A 1 -0.93 19.13 7.58
N TYR A 2 0.23 18.83 8.14
CA TYR A 2 1.47 18.63 7.40
C TYR A 2 1.60 17.16 7.07
N CYS A 3 1.57 16.82 5.78
CA CYS A 3 1.47 15.45 5.31
C CYS A 3 2.82 14.96 4.73
N THR A 4 3.41 13.93 5.32
CA THR A 4 4.73 13.43 4.90
C THR A 4 4.71 11.94 4.55
N ASN A 5 5.51 11.56 3.55
CA ASN A 5 5.75 10.19 3.13
C ASN A 5 7.25 9.85 3.13
N ASN A 6 7.66 8.96 3.99
CA ASN A 6 9.02 8.45 4.06
C ASN A 6 9.00 6.95 3.71
N LYS A 7 9.22 6.57 2.44
CA LYS A 7 9.47 7.30 1.16
C LYS A 7 8.86 6.58 -0.04
N LYS A 8 8.03 5.56 0.16
CA LYS A 8 7.56 4.68 -0.92
C LYS A 8 6.53 5.39 -1.79
N GLU A 9 6.73 5.38 -3.12
CA GLU A 9 5.89 6.06 -4.10
C GLU A 9 5.51 5.16 -5.29
N ASP A 10 5.28 3.88 -5.06
CA ASP A 10 4.94 2.91 -6.12
C ASP A 10 3.48 3.07 -6.60
N TYR A 11 3.10 4.28 -7.01
CA TYR A 11 1.71 4.58 -7.42
C TYR A 11 1.31 4.01 -8.78
N GLN A 12 2.25 3.55 -9.60
CA GLN A 12 2.04 3.12 -10.99
C GLN A 12 1.41 4.20 -11.91
N PHE A 13 1.43 5.47 -11.46
CA PHE A 13 1.02 6.66 -12.21
C PHE A 13 1.80 7.87 -11.70
N TYR A 14 1.81 8.96 -12.47
CA TYR A 14 2.38 10.22 -11.99
C TYR A 14 1.58 10.74 -10.80
N LYS A 15 2.21 10.84 -9.63
CA LYS A 15 1.55 11.37 -8.43
C LYS A 15 1.12 12.81 -8.63
N SER A 16 0.04 13.23 -7.97
CA SER A 16 -0.30 14.63 -7.87
C SER A 16 0.84 15.42 -7.24
N LEU A 17 1.13 16.61 -7.77
CA LEU A 17 2.15 17.51 -7.22
C LEU A 17 1.90 17.88 -5.76
N THR A 18 0.64 17.80 -5.33
CA THR A 18 0.16 18.23 -4.02
C THR A 18 -0.28 17.07 -3.14
N ALA A 19 0.14 15.82 -3.48
CA ALA A 19 -0.22 14.64 -2.69
C ALA A 19 0.40 14.68 -1.28
N TRP A 20 1.62 15.23 -1.17
CA TRP A 20 2.38 15.34 0.07
C TRP A 20 3.00 16.73 0.19
N ASP A 21 3.08 17.26 1.40
CA ASP A 21 3.92 18.43 1.67
C ASP A 21 5.39 18.06 1.54
N GLU A 22 5.75 16.81 1.93
CA GLU A 22 7.09 16.27 1.78
C GLU A 22 7.03 14.76 1.51
N SER A 23 7.76 14.30 0.48
CA SER A 23 7.91 12.88 0.17
C SER A 23 9.36 12.60 -0.21
N SER A 24 10.10 12.03 0.72
CA SER A 24 11.53 11.71 0.59
C SER A 24 11.98 10.83 1.75
N ILE A 25 13.23 10.36 1.70
CA ILE A 25 13.88 9.70 2.85
C ILE A 25 14.04 10.62 4.06
N PHE A 26 13.90 11.94 3.87
CA PHE A 26 14.02 12.95 4.92
C PHE A 26 12.67 13.46 5.41
N ALA A 27 11.57 13.00 4.80
CA ALA A 27 10.23 13.40 5.16
C ALA A 27 9.89 13.01 6.61
N HIS A 28 9.50 13.99 7.41
CA HIS A 28 9.32 13.78 8.84
C HIS A 28 8.37 14.84 9.44
N TRP A 29 7.61 14.50 10.51
CA TRP A 29 6.72 15.46 11.18
C TRP A 29 7.48 16.64 11.82
N ARG A 30 8.79 16.47 12.14
CA ARG A 30 9.63 17.53 12.72
C ARG A 30 9.89 18.70 11.76
N ASN A 31 9.62 18.51 10.45
CA ASN A 31 9.81 19.53 9.42
C ASN A 31 8.59 20.46 9.30
N ARG A 32 7.50 20.19 10.06
CA ARG A 32 6.29 21.00 10.05
C ARG A 32 6.50 22.36 10.73
N ASP A 33 5.59 23.29 10.45
CA ASP A 33 5.51 24.55 11.20
C ASP A 33 5.14 24.25 12.67
N LYS A 34 5.54 25.15 13.58
CA LYS A 34 5.24 25.02 14.99
C LYS A 34 3.72 24.90 15.19
N ASP A 35 3.30 23.98 16.05
CA ASP A 35 1.91 23.72 16.43
C ASP A 35 1.00 23.24 15.27
N GLN A 36 1.57 22.94 14.10
CA GLN A 36 0.83 22.36 12.98
C GLN A 36 0.56 20.87 13.22
N ASN A 37 -0.70 20.45 13.06
CA ASN A 37 -1.02 19.01 13.06
C ASN A 37 -0.36 18.31 11.89
N PHE A 38 -0.01 17.04 12.06
CA PHE A 38 0.66 16.25 11.03
C PHE A 38 -0.04 14.93 10.70
N TYR A 39 0.26 14.42 9.52
CA TYR A 39 0.02 13.06 9.08
C TYR A 39 1.31 12.53 8.45
N SER A 40 1.94 11.53 9.05
CA SER A 40 3.25 11.03 8.61
C SER A 40 3.21 9.53 8.37
N ILE A 41 3.66 9.10 7.19
CA ILE A 41 3.82 7.68 6.84
C ILE A 41 5.31 7.35 6.82
N PHE A 42 5.67 6.26 7.47
CA PHE A 42 7.01 5.64 7.42
C PHE A 42 6.90 4.26 6.80
N ASN A 43 7.67 4.01 5.75
CA ASN A 43 7.67 2.75 5.02
C ASN A 43 8.97 1.99 5.29
N PHE A 44 8.87 0.80 5.86
CA PHE A 44 10.02 -0.05 6.16
C PHE A 44 10.13 -1.16 5.12
N GLY A 45 11.12 -1.05 4.23
CA GLY A 45 11.36 -2.04 3.19
C GLY A 45 12.11 -3.29 3.67
N VAL A 46 12.51 -3.37 4.95
CA VAL A 46 13.33 -4.47 5.46
C VAL A 46 12.64 -5.84 5.37
N THR A 47 11.30 -5.87 5.47
CA THR A 47 10.50 -7.09 5.35
C THR A 47 10.07 -7.40 3.91
N HIS A 48 10.49 -6.60 2.93
CA HIS A 48 10.20 -6.85 1.52
C HIS A 48 10.78 -8.20 1.06
N GLU A 49 10.08 -8.91 0.18
CA GLU A 49 10.46 -10.27 -0.27
C GLU A 49 11.90 -10.36 -0.80
N SER A 50 12.41 -9.32 -1.48
CA SER A 50 13.80 -9.31 -1.98
C SER A 50 14.84 -9.47 -0.89
N ASN A 51 14.55 -9.08 0.34
CA ASN A 51 15.49 -9.25 1.44
C ASN A 51 15.67 -10.71 1.90
N LEU A 52 14.96 -11.66 1.27
CA LEU A 52 15.23 -13.09 1.44
C LEU A 52 16.42 -13.55 0.58
N TRP A 53 16.67 -12.94 -0.59
CA TRP A 53 17.78 -13.28 -1.49
C TRP A 53 18.77 -12.15 -1.73
N ASP A 54 18.33 -10.88 -1.63
CA ASP A 54 19.15 -9.70 -1.87
C ASP A 54 18.90 -8.65 -0.77
N PRO A 55 19.50 -8.84 0.42
CA PRO A 55 19.25 -8.00 1.57
C PRO A 55 19.64 -6.55 1.33
N TRP A 56 18.80 -5.61 1.77
CA TRP A 56 18.93 -4.16 1.58
C TRP A 56 20.28 -3.59 2.01
N TYR A 57 20.92 -4.14 3.05
CA TYR A 57 22.22 -3.67 3.56
C TYR A 57 23.37 -3.85 2.56
N ARG A 58 23.19 -4.67 1.49
CA ARG A 58 24.17 -4.79 0.40
C ARG A 58 24.16 -3.61 -0.55
N HIS A 59 23.10 -2.81 -0.57
CA HIS A 59 22.90 -1.71 -1.51
C HIS A 59 23.01 -0.33 -0.87
N PHE A 60 23.13 -0.25 0.45
CA PHE A 60 23.29 1.01 1.17
C PHE A 60 24.73 1.16 1.64
N ASP A 61 25.48 1.98 0.94
CA ASP A 61 26.73 2.55 1.45
C ASP A 61 26.35 3.69 2.41
N LEU A 62 26.39 3.37 3.70
CA LEU A 62 26.06 4.32 4.78
C LEU A 62 27.05 5.50 4.84
N ASP A 63 28.24 5.35 4.24
CA ASP A 63 29.27 6.40 4.20
C ASP A 63 28.96 7.49 3.15
N THR A 64 28.05 7.24 2.21
CA THR A 64 27.70 8.20 1.15
C THR A 64 26.54 9.14 1.49
N PHE A 65 25.88 9.00 2.63
CA PHE A 65 24.86 9.97 3.07
C PHE A 65 25.52 11.26 3.56
N PRO A 66 25.16 12.42 2.96
CA PRO A 66 25.78 13.67 3.34
C PRO A 66 25.49 13.99 4.81
N PRO A 67 26.50 14.15 5.66
CA PRO A 67 26.32 14.59 7.03
C PRO A 67 25.78 16.02 7.06
N GLY A 68 24.86 16.31 7.95
CA GLY A 68 24.60 17.68 8.36
C GLY A 68 23.36 18.39 7.81
N ARG A 69 22.36 17.72 7.26
CA ARG A 69 21.06 18.34 7.00
C ARG A 69 20.03 17.86 8.02
N GLY A 70 19.80 18.65 9.07
CA GLY A 70 18.67 18.68 10.02
C GLY A 70 18.08 17.38 10.60
N ILE A 71 18.31 16.26 9.96
CA ILE A 71 17.78 14.92 10.22
C ILE A 71 18.91 13.94 10.62
N GLY A 72 20.17 14.43 10.73
CA GLY A 72 21.34 13.60 10.95
C GLY A 72 21.21 12.61 12.11
N LYS A 73 20.64 13.02 13.24
CA LYS A 73 20.41 12.14 14.39
C LYS A 73 19.43 11.00 14.12
N TRP A 74 18.49 11.17 13.21
CA TRP A 74 17.51 10.14 12.87
C TRP A 74 18.15 9.01 12.05
N TRP A 75 19.00 9.34 11.07
CA TRP A 75 19.75 8.37 10.28
C TRP A 75 20.87 7.70 11.07
N GLU A 76 21.53 8.42 11.96
CA GLU A 76 22.53 7.84 12.85
C GLU A 76 21.93 6.73 13.72
N GLN A 77 20.65 6.87 14.15
CA GLN A 77 19.94 5.82 14.86
C GLN A 77 19.64 4.59 14.00
N PHE A 78 19.43 4.75 12.69
CA PHE A 78 19.27 3.64 11.76
C PHE A 78 20.60 3.11 11.21
N ALA A 79 21.60 3.94 11.07
CA ALA A 79 22.96 3.57 10.63
C ALA A 79 23.70 2.66 11.62
N GLY A 80 23.33 2.72 12.89
CA GLY A 80 23.90 1.84 13.93
C GLY A 80 23.52 0.37 13.84
N ILE A 81 22.67 -0.03 12.87
CA ILE A 81 22.34 -1.45 12.63
C ILE A 81 23.30 -2.00 11.58
N GLU A 82 24.55 -2.18 11.97
CA GLU A 82 25.66 -2.63 11.09
C GLU A 82 25.56 -4.09 10.62
N LYS A 83 24.65 -4.90 11.16
CA LYS A 83 24.55 -6.33 10.82
C LYS A 83 23.10 -6.80 10.79
N PRO A 84 22.76 -7.69 9.85
CA PRO A 84 21.45 -8.32 9.85
C PRO A 84 21.26 -9.05 11.18
N PHE A 85 20.15 -8.74 11.85
CA PHE A 85 19.75 -9.47 13.04
C PHE A 85 19.28 -10.87 12.63
N TYR A 86 19.76 -11.89 13.31
CA TYR A 86 19.29 -13.26 13.13
C TYR A 86 18.58 -13.74 14.38
N VAL A 87 17.35 -14.25 14.20
CA VAL A 87 16.67 -14.94 15.31
C VAL A 87 17.44 -16.19 15.71
N SER A 88 17.36 -16.53 16.99
CA SER A 88 18.02 -17.72 17.54
C SER A 88 17.63 -18.99 16.78
N ASP A 89 18.54 -19.95 16.66
CA ASP A 89 18.27 -21.28 16.11
C ASP A 89 17.23 -22.08 16.92
N SER A 90 17.00 -21.67 18.18
CA SER A 90 15.98 -22.27 19.05
C SER A 90 14.55 -21.81 18.76
N ILE A 91 14.35 -20.84 17.86
CA ILE A 91 13.00 -20.37 17.51
C ILE A 91 12.21 -21.52 16.85
N LYS A 92 10.98 -21.73 17.32
CA LYS A 92 10.08 -22.70 16.71
C LYS A 92 9.46 -22.11 15.46
N ILE A 93 9.81 -22.63 14.30
CA ILE A 93 9.26 -22.24 13.00
C ILE A 93 8.20 -23.26 12.61
N SER A 94 6.95 -22.82 12.43
CA SER A 94 5.87 -23.61 11.86
C SER A 94 5.79 -23.35 10.37
N ILE A 95 6.25 -24.30 9.56
CA ILE A 95 6.19 -24.18 8.11
C ILE A 95 4.75 -24.48 7.65
N PRO A 96 4.12 -23.58 6.84
CA PRO A 96 2.83 -23.86 6.26
C PRO A 96 2.81 -25.16 5.44
N PRO A 97 1.73 -25.97 5.50
CA PRO A 97 1.71 -27.29 4.86
C PRO A 97 1.80 -27.26 3.33
N TYR A 98 1.60 -26.10 2.70
CA TYR A 98 1.82 -25.90 1.26
C TYR A 98 3.28 -25.65 0.88
N LEU A 99 4.20 -25.62 1.85
CA LEU A 99 5.64 -25.49 1.65
C LEU A 99 6.36 -26.79 2.09
N PRO A 100 7.47 -27.16 1.45
CA PRO A 100 8.29 -28.29 1.90
C PRO A 100 8.87 -28.05 3.29
N ASN A 101 8.76 -29.05 4.16
CA ASN A 101 9.37 -28.99 5.49
C ASN A 101 10.83 -29.44 5.44
N ASN A 102 11.70 -28.58 4.94
CA ASN A 102 13.14 -28.82 4.84
C ASN A 102 13.96 -27.60 5.29
N ASP A 103 15.28 -27.72 5.30
CA ASP A 103 16.17 -26.68 5.82
C ASP A 103 16.19 -25.43 4.92
N ILE A 104 15.98 -25.55 3.61
CA ILE A 104 15.97 -24.42 2.67
C ILE A 104 14.81 -23.49 3.02
N VAL A 105 13.59 -24.04 3.08
CA VAL A 105 12.38 -23.27 3.45
C VAL A 105 12.49 -22.73 4.88
N ARG A 106 13.05 -23.53 5.80
CA ARG A 106 13.27 -23.11 7.19
C ARG A 106 14.22 -21.91 7.29
N ASN A 107 15.27 -21.89 6.47
CA ASN A 107 16.23 -20.78 6.44
C ASN A 107 15.60 -19.50 5.90
N ASP A 108 14.79 -19.56 4.84
CA ASP A 108 14.06 -18.40 4.34
C ASP A 108 13.08 -17.85 5.39
N MET A 109 12.34 -18.74 6.06
CA MET A 109 11.46 -18.33 7.17
C MET A 109 12.22 -17.72 8.34
N LYS A 110 13.38 -18.27 8.69
CA LYS A 110 14.24 -17.71 9.73
C LYS A 110 14.72 -16.30 9.35
N ARG A 111 15.07 -16.09 8.09
CA ARG A 111 15.43 -14.76 7.57
C ARG A 111 14.25 -13.80 7.60
N MET A 112 13.07 -14.26 7.19
CA MET A 112 11.83 -13.48 7.31
C MET A 112 11.56 -13.02 8.74
N TYR A 113 11.65 -13.92 9.73
CA TYR A 113 11.49 -13.55 11.14
C TYR A 113 12.56 -12.58 11.63
N SER A 114 13.80 -12.74 11.17
CA SER A 114 14.89 -11.80 11.48
C SER A 114 14.60 -10.40 10.94
N ASN A 115 14.10 -10.32 9.70
CA ASN A 115 13.69 -9.05 9.09
C ASN A 115 12.51 -8.40 9.84
N ILE A 116 11.58 -9.20 10.38
CA ILE A 116 10.47 -8.69 11.20
C ILE A 116 10.99 -8.11 12.52
N VAL A 117 11.95 -8.75 13.18
CA VAL A 117 12.55 -8.23 14.43
C VAL A 117 13.32 -6.93 14.15
N GLU A 118 14.03 -6.84 13.02
CA GLU A 118 14.68 -5.59 12.61
C GLU A 118 13.65 -4.48 12.36
N MET A 119 12.56 -4.78 11.66
CA MET A 119 11.46 -3.84 11.43
C MET A 119 10.84 -3.38 12.75
N ASP A 120 10.60 -4.29 13.70
CA ASP A 120 10.08 -3.96 15.03
C ASP A 120 10.98 -2.98 15.77
N GLY A 121 12.31 -3.18 15.71
CA GLY A 121 13.28 -2.21 16.25
C GLY A 121 13.14 -0.82 15.60
N LYS A 122 12.95 -0.75 14.28
CA LYS A 122 12.74 0.54 13.58
C LYS A 122 11.42 1.20 13.98
N VAL A 123 10.35 0.44 14.18
CA VAL A 123 9.08 0.96 14.74
C VAL A 123 9.31 1.51 16.16
N GLY A 124 10.06 0.79 17.00
CA GLY A 124 10.44 1.25 18.34
C GLY A 124 11.16 2.62 18.33
N LEU A 125 12.05 2.85 17.36
CA LEU A 125 12.72 4.14 17.19
C LEU A 125 11.75 5.28 16.83
N ILE A 126 10.75 5.03 15.99
CA ILE A 126 9.71 6.03 15.67
C ILE A 126 8.87 6.37 16.92
N LEU A 127 8.47 5.36 17.69
CA LEU A 127 7.75 5.56 18.94
C LEU A 127 8.57 6.36 19.96
N LYS A 128 9.88 6.06 20.06
CA LYS A 128 10.81 6.81 20.91
C LYS A 128 10.93 8.29 20.48
N GLN A 129 10.94 8.57 19.18
CA GLN A 129 10.97 9.95 18.69
C GLN A 129 9.68 10.72 19.02
N LEU A 130 8.52 10.07 18.93
CA LEU A 130 7.26 10.67 19.38
C LEU A 130 7.27 10.98 20.88
N GLU A 131 7.87 10.09 21.69
CA GLU A 131 8.05 10.30 23.13
C GLU A 131 8.99 11.48 23.40
N ASP A 132 10.15 11.53 22.75
CA ASP A 132 11.14 12.61 22.90
C ASP A 132 10.59 13.98 22.49
N ASP A 133 9.67 14.00 21.53
CA ASP A 133 8.98 15.21 21.08
C ASP A 133 7.73 15.54 21.94
N ASN A 134 7.42 14.77 22.99
CA ASN A 134 6.21 14.85 23.82
C ASN A 134 4.90 14.76 23.00
N LEU A 135 4.91 13.99 21.92
CA LEU A 135 3.77 13.81 21.00
C LEU A 135 3.11 12.43 21.12
N LEU A 136 3.72 11.49 21.83
CA LEU A 136 3.25 10.09 21.86
C LEU A 136 1.83 9.96 22.42
N GLU A 137 1.49 10.76 23.44
CA GLU A 137 0.16 10.72 24.08
C GLU A 137 -0.89 11.58 23.34
N GLU A 138 -0.48 12.30 22.30
CA GLU A 138 -1.37 13.10 21.46
C GLU A 138 -1.52 12.52 20.02
N THR A 139 -0.77 11.46 19.70
CA THR A 139 -0.71 10.90 18.36
C THR A 139 -1.41 9.55 18.28
N ILE A 140 -2.30 9.39 17.29
CA ILE A 140 -2.80 8.07 16.89
C ILE A 140 -1.72 7.41 16.02
N VAL A 141 -1.21 6.25 16.47
CA VAL A 141 -0.23 5.48 15.70
C VAL A 141 -0.92 4.26 15.10
N VAL A 142 -0.80 4.10 13.78
CA VAL A 142 -1.36 2.95 13.04
C VAL A 142 -0.23 2.16 12.43
N PHE A 143 -0.07 0.91 12.85
CA PHE A 143 0.85 -0.04 12.25
C PHE A 143 0.07 -1.04 11.40
N TYR A 144 0.53 -1.30 10.18
CA TYR A 144 -0.02 -2.33 9.29
C TYR A 144 1.02 -2.73 8.23
N THR A 145 0.78 -3.85 7.55
CA THR A 145 1.53 -4.24 6.34
C THR A 145 0.66 -4.02 5.10
N ASP A 146 1.28 -3.82 3.94
CA ASP A 146 0.59 -3.59 2.67
C ASP A 146 -0.03 -4.88 2.10
N HIS A 147 0.57 -6.03 2.37
CA HIS A 147 0.10 -7.36 1.99
C HIS A 147 0.61 -8.42 2.99
N GLY A 148 0.24 -9.68 2.77
CA GLY A 148 0.69 -10.81 3.58
C GLY A 148 2.17 -11.15 3.41
N GLY A 149 2.57 -12.36 3.79
CA GLY A 149 3.96 -12.79 3.85
C GLY A 149 4.68 -12.79 2.50
N PRO A 150 6.02 -12.82 2.54
CA PRO A 150 6.86 -12.78 1.33
C PRO A 150 7.11 -14.15 0.70
N LEU A 151 6.72 -15.25 1.37
CA LEU A 151 7.04 -16.61 0.93
C LEU A 151 6.17 -17.05 -0.27
N PRO A 152 6.53 -18.16 -0.93
CA PRO A 152 5.71 -18.75 -1.99
C PRO A 152 4.25 -18.98 -1.55
N ARG A 153 3.28 -18.75 -2.44
CA ARG A 153 1.82 -18.81 -2.22
C ARG A 153 1.26 -17.72 -1.26
N GLU A 154 2.02 -16.72 -0.90
CA GLU A 154 1.60 -15.62 -0.03
C GLU A 154 1.33 -14.35 -0.84
N LYS A 155 2.26 -13.41 -0.92
CA LYS A 155 2.15 -12.22 -1.76
C LYS A 155 1.65 -12.56 -3.18
N ARG A 156 0.81 -11.72 -3.76
CA ARG A 156 0.16 -11.82 -5.07
C ARG A 156 -1.08 -12.70 -5.13
N LEU A 157 -1.27 -13.66 -4.22
CA LEU A 157 -2.46 -14.51 -4.23
C LEU A 157 -3.55 -13.96 -3.30
N LEU A 158 -4.82 -14.28 -3.61
CA LEU A 158 -5.98 -13.81 -2.84
C LEU A 158 -6.35 -14.73 -1.67
N TYR A 159 -5.45 -15.64 -1.29
CA TYR A 159 -5.56 -16.40 -0.05
C TYR A 159 -5.28 -15.52 1.17
N ASP A 160 -5.75 -15.92 2.36
CA ASP A 160 -5.50 -15.15 3.59
C ASP A 160 -4.00 -14.95 3.84
N SER A 161 -3.15 -15.90 3.45
CA SER A 161 -1.69 -15.74 3.51
C SER A 161 -1.16 -14.53 2.73
N GLY A 162 -1.85 -14.12 1.66
CA GLY A 162 -1.47 -12.97 0.82
C GLY A 162 -2.19 -11.67 1.17
N ILE A 163 -3.40 -11.72 1.73
CA ILE A 163 -4.24 -10.53 1.90
C ILE A 163 -4.68 -10.24 3.33
N ARG A 164 -4.56 -11.18 4.27
CA ARG A 164 -4.85 -10.95 5.68
C ARG A 164 -3.62 -10.39 6.37
N VAL A 165 -3.66 -9.09 6.70
CA VAL A 165 -2.53 -8.35 7.25
C VAL A 165 -2.73 -8.00 8.72
N PRO A 166 -1.65 -7.92 9.52
CA PRO A 166 -1.72 -7.39 10.88
C PRO A 166 -2.05 -5.90 10.84
N MET A 167 -2.84 -5.45 11.83
CA MET A 167 -3.11 -4.04 12.05
C MET A 167 -3.18 -3.77 13.55
N ILE A 168 -2.46 -2.75 14.01
CA ILE A 168 -2.45 -2.30 15.40
C ILE A 168 -2.71 -0.80 15.41
N ILE A 169 -3.62 -0.34 16.27
CA ILE A 169 -3.88 1.08 16.49
C ILE A 169 -3.60 1.41 17.94
N ARG A 170 -2.63 2.31 18.16
CA ARG A 170 -2.40 2.94 19.45
C ARG A 170 -3.13 4.28 19.48
N TYR A 171 -4.07 4.41 20.38
CA TYR A 171 -4.74 5.68 20.63
C TYR A 171 -4.02 6.52 21.69
N PRO A 172 -4.20 7.86 21.69
CA PRO A 172 -3.75 8.73 22.76
C PRO A 172 -4.15 8.23 24.12
N ASN A 173 -3.29 8.45 25.12
CA ASN A 173 -3.51 8.03 26.51
C ASN A 173 -3.85 6.54 26.68
N GLN A 174 -3.39 5.68 25.75
CA GLN A 174 -3.59 4.23 25.77
C GLN A 174 -5.07 3.80 25.84
N VAL A 175 -5.97 4.66 25.36
CA VAL A 175 -7.41 4.33 25.27
C VAL A 175 -7.58 3.05 24.48
N ARG A 176 -8.38 2.10 25.00
CA ARG A 176 -8.63 0.78 24.42
C ARG A 176 -7.39 -0.13 24.35
N ALA A 177 -6.35 0.11 25.14
CA ALA A 177 -5.19 -0.77 25.19
C ALA A 177 -5.59 -2.21 25.52
N GLY A 178 -5.05 -3.19 24.79
CA GLY A 178 -5.33 -4.61 24.93
C GLY A 178 -6.65 -5.09 24.30
N GLU A 179 -7.46 -4.22 23.71
CA GLU A 179 -8.65 -4.65 22.98
C GLU A 179 -8.28 -5.37 21.68
N VAL A 180 -9.01 -6.46 21.38
CA VAL A 180 -8.95 -7.18 20.12
C VAL A 180 -10.23 -6.92 19.33
N ASP A 181 -10.10 -6.42 18.11
CA ASP A 181 -11.21 -6.09 17.25
C ASP A 181 -11.27 -7.07 16.05
N ASN A 182 -12.32 -7.88 16.00
CA ASN A 182 -12.53 -8.89 14.96
C ASN A 182 -13.44 -8.40 13.81
N ARG A 183 -13.69 -7.10 13.70
CA ARG A 183 -14.45 -6.55 12.56
C ARG A 183 -13.68 -6.76 11.25
N LEU A 184 -14.45 -6.98 10.19
CA LEU A 184 -13.88 -6.93 8.84
C LEU A 184 -13.53 -5.49 8.48
N ILE A 185 -12.28 -5.27 8.10
CA ILE A 185 -11.72 -4.00 7.63
C ILE A 185 -11.01 -4.26 6.30
N SER A 186 -11.11 -3.33 5.37
CA SER A 186 -10.41 -3.38 4.09
C SER A 186 -9.62 -2.09 3.86
N PHE A 187 -8.58 -2.11 3.03
CA PHE A 187 -7.79 -0.91 2.72
C PHE A 187 -8.60 0.24 2.12
N VAL A 188 -9.72 -0.05 1.43
CA VAL A 188 -10.63 1.00 0.94
C VAL A 188 -11.25 1.82 2.10
N ASP A 189 -11.24 1.30 3.32
CA ASP A 189 -11.73 1.95 4.53
C ASP A 189 -10.71 2.90 5.16
N PHE A 190 -9.42 2.83 4.79
CA PHE A 190 -8.35 3.60 5.45
C PHE A 190 -8.51 5.11 5.21
N ALA A 191 -8.62 5.53 3.94
CA ALA A 191 -8.76 6.95 3.63
C ALA A 191 -9.96 7.60 4.34
N PRO A 192 -11.20 7.07 4.25
CA PRO A 192 -12.32 7.65 4.99
C PRO A 192 -12.15 7.57 6.51
N THR A 193 -11.45 6.56 7.05
CA THR A 193 -11.18 6.45 8.49
C THR A 193 -10.18 7.50 8.97
N LEU A 194 -9.08 7.69 8.25
CA LEU A 194 -8.07 8.71 8.58
C LEU A 194 -8.66 10.12 8.55
N LEU A 195 -9.46 10.44 7.52
CA LEU A 195 -10.22 11.69 7.47
C LEU A 195 -11.17 11.83 8.66
N SER A 196 -11.89 10.77 8.98
CA SER A 196 -12.81 10.74 10.13
C SER A 196 -12.10 10.96 11.47
N MET A 197 -10.93 10.36 11.66
CA MET A 197 -10.08 10.58 12.85
C MET A 197 -9.54 12.02 12.91
N ALA A 198 -9.29 12.64 11.76
CA ALA A 198 -8.89 14.03 11.64
C ALA A 198 -10.08 15.03 11.75
N ASN A 199 -11.30 14.56 12.04
CA ASN A 199 -12.55 15.34 12.06
C ASN A 199 -12.92 15.94 10.70
N ILE A 200 -12.42 15.38 9.60
CA ILE A 200 -12.74 15.77 8.23
C ILE A 200 -13.79 14.81 7.68
N PRO A 201 -14.91 15.28 7.12
CA PRO A 201 -15.92 14.40 6.54
C PRO A 201 -15.34 13.63 5.35
N PRO A 202 -15.50 12.30 5.29
CA PRO A 202 -15.11 11.52 4.13
C PRO A 202 -15.84 11.98 2.88
N HIS A 203 -15.15 11.96 1.75
CA HIS A 203 -15.75 12.37 0.48
C HIS A 203 -16.69 11.29 -0.07
N LYS A 204 -17.76 11.72 -0.77
CA LYS A 204 -18.78 10.82 -1.36
C LYS A 204 -18.22 9.80 -2.37
N PHE A 205 -17.04 10.02 -2.93
CA PHE A 205 -16.38 9.11 -3.88
C PHE A 205 -15.60 7.98 -3.21
N HIS A 206 -15.45 7.99 -1.88
CA HIS A 206 -14.84 6.87 -1.19
C HIS A 206 -15.76 5.64 -1.25
N GLN A 207 -15.28 4.54 -1.80
CA GLN A 207 -15.98 3.24 -1.80
C GLN A 207 -15.95 2.58 -0.41
N GLY A 208 -14.94 2.92 0.39
CA GLY A 208 -14.83 2.49 1.78
C GLY A 208 -15.67 3.31 2.75
N ARG A 209 -15.72 2.85 4.00
CA ARG A 209 -16.42 3.52 5.10
C ARG A 209 -15.51 3.67 6.31
N ALA A 210 -15.62 4.78 7.01
CA ALA A 210 -14.86 5.00 8.23
C ALA A 210 -15.24 3.97 9.30
N PHE A 211 -14.26 3.26 9.85
CA PHE A 211 -14.46 2.34 10.96
C PHE A 211 -14.11 2.95 12.32
N GLU A 212 -13.46 4.13 12.34
CA GLU A 212 -13.17 4.90 13.55
C GLU A 212 -13.33 6.41 13.30
N GLY A 213 -13.27 7.22 14.37
CA GLY A 213 -13.36 8.68 14.33
C GLY A 213 -14.79 9.22 14.30
N LYS A 214 -14.91 10.53 14.12
CA LYS A 214 -16.18 11.29 14.21
C LYS A 214 -17.26 10.81 13.23
N TYR A 215 -16.84 10.37 12.05
CA TYR A 215 -17.73 9.92 10.97
C TYR A 215 -17.77 8.39 10.83
N LYS A 216 -17.48 7.69 11.92
CA LYS A 216 -17.55 6.22 11.98
C LYS A 216 -18.91 5.71 11.49
N SER A 217 -18.88 4.75 10.57
CA SER A 217 -20.09 4.09 10.07
C SER A 217 -20.80 3.31 11.19
N LYS A 218 -22.11 3.46 11.25
CA LYS A 218 -22.95 2.68 12.16
C LYS A 218 -23.13 1.23 11.67
N ASN A 219 -23.01 0.99 10.37
CA ASN A 219 -23.19 -0.31 9.75
C ASN A 219 -21.89 -1.12 9.79
N LYS A 220 -21.92 -2.30 10.41
CA LYS A 220 -20.82 -3.25 10.34
C LYS A 220 -20.64 -3.76 8.91
N ARG A 221 -19.38 -3.97 8.50
CA ARG A 221 -19.05 -4.59 7.22
C ARG A 221 -19.34 -6.10 7.31
N LYS A 222 -20.15 -6.62 6.39
CA LYS A 222 -20.46 -8.05 6.30
C LYS A 222 -19.46 -8.78 5.40
N TYR A 223 -19.00 -8.13 4.33
CA TYR A 223 -18.09 -8.70 3.35
C TYR A 223 -16.90 -7.77 3.08
N ILE A 224 -15.78 -8.38 2.74
CA ILE A 224 -14.63 -7.73 2.12
C ILE A 224 -14.36 -8.38 0.76
N TYR A 225 -13.69 -7.63 -0.12
CA TYR A 225 -13.46 -8.03 -1.50
C TYR A 225 -12.00 -7.87 -1.86
N ALA A 226 -11.54 -8.70 -2.79
CA ALA A 226 -10.20 -8.60 -3.35
C ALA A 226 -10.21 -8.95 -4.84
N ALA A 227 -9.28 -8.35 -5.58
CA ALA A 227 -9.10 -8.55 -7.01
C ALA A 227 -7.64 -8.72 -7.35
N ALA A 228 -7.35 -9.57 -8.33
CA ALA A 228 -6.05 -9.70 -8.97
C ALA A 228 -6.26 -9.90 -10.47
N ASP A 229 -5.61 -9.07 -11.30
CA ASP A 229 -5.71 -9.14 -12.76
C ASP A 229 -4.34 -9.38 -13.40
N ARG A 230 -3.26 -9.18 -12.63
CA ARG A 230 -1.91 -9.33 -13.13
C ARG A 230 -0.99 -9.82 -12.02
N PHE A 231 -0.11 -10.71 -12.37
CA PHE A 231 0.96 -11.24 -11.53
C PHE A 231 2.29 -10.90 -12.20
N ASP A 232 2.81 -9.72 -11.89
CA ASP A 232 3.96 -9.11 -12.55
C ASP A 232 3.79 -9.14 -14.09
N GLU A 233 4.55 -9.94 -14.83
CA GLU A 233 4.47 -10.09 -16.30
C GLU A 233 3.27 -10.92 -16.80
N HIS A 234 2.60 -11.68 -15.93
CA HIS A 234 1.52 -12.59 -16.32
C HIS A 234 0.14 -12.05 -16.01
N TYR A 235 -0.74 -12.05 -17.00
CA TYR A 235 -2.15 -11.78 -16.80
C TYR A 235 -2.87 -13.01 -16.26
N ASP A 236 -3.64 -12.82 -15.19
CA ASP A 236 -4.61 -13.77 -14.68
C ASP A 236 -5.68 -12.98 -13.90
N MET A 237 -6.94 -13.39 -14.00
CA MET A 237 -8.05 -12.66 -13.38
C MET A 237 -8.71 -13.49 -12.31
N ILE A 238 -8.67 -13.01 -11.06
CA ILE A 238 -9.30 -13.64 -9.89
C ILE A 238 -10.07 -12.56 -9.10
N ARG A 239 -11.26 -12.93 -8.59
CA ARG A 239 -12.04 -12.12 -7.66
C ARG A 239 -12.33 -12.91 -6.39
N ALA A 240 -12.32 -12.26 -5.26
CA ALA A 240 -12.61 -12.89 -3.98
C ALA A 240 -13.62 -12.07 -3.17
N VAL A 241 -14.47 -12.80 -2.46
CA VAL A 241 -15.37 -12.26 -1.42
C VAL A 241 -15.18 -13.06 -0.14
N ARG A 242 -15.07 -12.37 0.98
CA ARG A 242 -14.89 -12.99 2.29
C ARG A 242 -15.88 -12.39 3.29
N ASP A 243 -16.57 -13.24 4.04
CA ASP A 243 -17.21 -12.88 5.30
C ASP A 243 -16.28 -13.20 6.49
N ASN A 244 -16.79 -13.24 7.73
CA ASN A 244 -15.95 -13.53 8.89
C ASN A 244 -15.33 -14.94 8.86
N GLN A 245 -15.99 -15.91 8.24
CA GLN A 245 -15.60 -17.32 8.27
C GLN A 245 -15.26 -17.88 6.90
N TYR A 246 -16.07 -17.57 5.87
CA TYR A 246 -15.94 -18.18 4.55
C TYR A 246 -15.33 -17.22 3.55
N LYS A 247 -14.50 -17.77 2.65
CA LYS A 247 -13.96 -17.07 1.49
C LYS A 247 -14.32 -17.79 0.21
N TYR A 248 -14.83 -17.05 -0.75
CA TYR A 248 -15.11 -17.48 -2.11
C TYR A 248 -14.10 -16.84 -3.07
N LEU A 249 -13.56 -17.63 -3.99
CA LEU A 249 -12.75 -17.14 -5.10
C LEU A 249 -13.40 -17.57 -6.43
N LYS A 250 -13.43 -16.65 -7.38
CA LYS A 250 -13.80 -16.89 -8.78
C LYS A 250 -12.57 -16.74 -9.66
N ASN A 251 -12.16 -17.82 -10.29
CA ASN A 251 -11.08 -17.86 -11.27
C ASN A 251 -11.65 -17.70 -12.67
N PHE A 252 -11.29 -16.63 -13.38
CA PHE A 252 -11.80 -16.33 -14.71
C PHE A 252 -11.01 -17.03 -15.82
N ASN A 253 -9.76 -17.39 -15.56
CA ASN A 253 -8.86 -18.13 -16.45
C ASN A 253 -8.50 -19.49 -15.81
N PRO A 254 -9.46 -20.42 -15.68
CA PRO A 254 -9.23 -21.69 -15.00
C PRO A 254 -8.24 -22.60 -15.75
N GLU A 255 -8.04 -22.39 -17.04
CA GLU A 255 -7.07 -23.09 -17.88
C GLU A 255 -5.61 -22.74 -17.56
N LYS A 256 -5.37 -21.71 -16.73
CA LYS A 256 -4.03 -21.33 -16.27
C LYS A 256 -3.73 -21.97 -14.92
N PRO A 257 -2.48 -22.38 -14.64
CA PRO A 257 -2.07 -22.86 -13.32
C PRO A 257 -2.09 -21.73 -12.27
N TYR A 258 -2.04 -22.10 -10.99
CA TYR A 258 -1.77 -21.13 -9.92
C TYR A 258 -0.31 -20.66 -9.93
N TYR A 259 0.59 -21.57 -10.20
CA TYR A 259 1.98 -21.23 -10.41
C TYR A 259 2.14 -20.62 -11.79
N LEU A 260 2.50 -19.34 -11.81
CA LEU A 260 2.98 -18.64 -12.98
C LEU A 260 4.47 -18.35 -12.76
N PRO A 261 5.35 -18.63 -13.75
CA PRO A 261 6.80 -18.45 -13.61
C PRO A 261 7.08 -16.93 -13.53
N LEU A 262 7.36 -16.44 -12.34
CA LEU A 262 7.70 -15.04 -12.07
C LEU A 262 9.18 -14.94 -11.77
N GLU A 263 9.96 -14.34 -12.68
CA GLU A 263 11.41 -14.24 -12.55
C GLU A 263 11.84 -13.63 -11.21
N TYR A 264 11.08 -12.63 -10.75
CA TYR A 264 11.39 -11.96 -9.48
C TYR A 264 11.25 -12.90 -8.28
N ARG A 265 10.15 -13.66 -8.19
CA ARG A 265 9.90 -14.61 -7.09
C ARG A 265 10.80 -15.83 -7.14
N GLU A 266 11.19 -16.26 -8.34
CA GLU A 266 12.05 -17.44 -8.54
C GLU A 266 13.50 -17.24 -8.08
N LYS A 267 13.88 -16.00 -7.69
CA LYS A 267 15.15 -15.70 -7.02
C LYS A 267 15.21 -16.23 -5.58
N MET A 268 14.06 -16.54 -4.99
CA MET A 268 13.95 -17.02 -3.62
C MET A 268 14.33 -18.51 -3.52
N ASP A 269 15.19 -18.87 -2.58
CA ASP A 269 15.69 -20.26 -2.40
C ASP A 269 14.54 -21.26 -2.18
N SER A 270 13.54 -20.90 -1.36
CA SER A 270 12.36 -21.75 -1.14
C SER A 270 11.49 -21.91 -2.40
N MET A 271 11.46 -20.91 -3.30
CA MET A 271 10.76 -21.06 -4.57
C MET A 271 11.50 -21.97 -5.53
N GLN A 272 12.82 -21.84 -5.63
CA GLN A 272 13.67 -22.72 -6.43
C GLN A 272 13.56 -24.17 -5.94
N GLU A 273 13.53 -24.37 -4.64
CA GLU A 273 13.36 -25.69 -4.03
C GLU A 273 11.99 -26.32 -4.37
N LEU A 274 10.91 -25.52 -4.30
CA LEU A 274 9.58 -25.97 -4.74
C LEU A 274 9.58 -26.41 -6.22
N ILE A 275 10.19 -25.63 -7.09
CA ILE A 275 10.30 -25.95 -8.54
C ILE A 275 11.10 -27.25 -8.72
N ARG A 276 12.26 -27.37 -8.05
CA ARG A 276 13.10 -28.57 -8.11
C ARG A 276 12.36 -29.82 -7.63
N MET A 277 11.64 -29.72 -6.51
CA MET A 277 10.87 -30.82 -5.94
C MET A 277 9.68 -31.21 -6.84
N ASN A 278 9.02 -30.22 -7.47
CA ASN A 278 7.98 -30.50 -8.45
C ASN A 278 8.52 -31.29 -9.65
N GLN A 279 9.64 -30.84 -10.22
CA GLN A 279 10.28 -31.51 -11.36
C GLN A 279 10.74 -32.94 -11.05
N SER A 280 11.15 -33.19 -9.82
CA SER A 280 11.62 -34.53 -9.36
C SER A 280 10.52 -35.40 -8.75
N GLY A 281 9.26 -34.95 -8.73
CA GLY A 281 8.13 -35.70 -8.19
C GLY A 281 8.17 -35.87 -6.66
N GLN A 282 8.83 -34.97 -5.93
CA GLN A 282 9.03 -35.06 -4.48
C GLN A 282 8.00 -34.25 -3.67
N LEU A 283 7.12 -33.49 -4.33
CA LEU A 283 6.05 -32.73 -3.66
C LEU A 283 4.91 -33.66 -3.24
N ASP A 284 4.34 -33.41 -2.06
CA ASP A 284 3.12 -34.06 -1.62
C ASP A 284 1.86 -33.46 -2.29
N ASN A 285 0.71 -34.05 -2.04
CA ASN A 285 -0.57 -33.64 -2.64
C ASN A 285 -0.99 -32.20 -2.30
N LEU A 286 -0.60 -31.66 -1.14
CA LEU A 286 -0.93 -30.28 -0.75
C LEU A 286 -0.03 -29.27 -1.47
N GLN A 287 1.25 -29.57 -1.56
CA GLN A 287 2.24 -28.76 -2.26
C GLN A 287 2.01 -28.75 -3.78
N LEU A 288 1.64 -29.91 -4.36
CA LEU A 288 1.28 -30.04 -5.78
C LEU A 288 0.07 -29.22 -6.18
N GLN A 289 -0.79 -28.79 -5.25
CA GLN A 289 -1.95 -27.97 -5.57
C GLN A 289 -1.57 -26.70 -6.33
N TRP A 290 -0.42 -26.11 -6.03
CA TRP A 290 0.04 -24.89 -6.68
C TRP A 290 0.55 -25.10 -8.11
N PHE A 291 1.05 -26.30 -8.42
CA PHE A 291 1.61 -26.66 -9.72
C PHE A 291 0.61 -27.38 -10.64
N ARG A 292 -0.68 -27.44 -10.27
CA ARG A 292 -1.70 -28.01 -11.16
C ARG A 292 -1.78 -27.19 -12.44
N ASN A 293 -1.97 -27.87 -13.58
CA ASN A 293 -2.08 -27.22 -14.90
C ASN A 293 -3.31 -26.34 -15.02
N GLU A 294 -4.35 -26.60 -14.24
CA GLU A 294 -5.62 -25.88 -14.26
C GLU A 294 -6.05 -25.51 -12.82
N LYS A 295 -6.76 -24.38 -12.68
CA LYS A 295 -7.41 -23.96 -11.43
C LYS A 295 -8.88 -24.41 -11.42
N PRO A 296 -9.48 -24.69 -10.26
CA PRO A 296 -10.93 -24.73 -10.12
C PRO A 296 -11.56 -23.40 -10.58
N LYS A 297 -12.70 -23.46 -11.29
CA LYS A 297 -13.44 -22.23 -11.65
C LYS A 297 -13.90 -21.44 -10.43
N GLU A 298 -14.24 -22.17 -9.36
CA GLU A 298 -14.74 -21.63 -8.10
C GLU A 298 -14.08 -22.32 -6.93
N GLU A 299 -13.79 -21.57 -5.90
CA GLU A 299 -13.25 -22.09 -4.65
C GLU A 299 -14.03 -21.51 -3.48
N LEU A 300 -14.26 -22.33 -2.48
CA LEU A 300 -14.87 -21.95 -1.21
C LEU A 300 -14.04 -22.54 -0.06
N PHE A 301 -13.69 -21.71 0.88
CA PHE A 301 -12.90 -22.13 2.05
C PHE A 301 -13.58 -21.71 3.35
N ASP A 302 -13.55 -22.58 4.34
CA ASP A 302 -13.85 -22.26 5.73
C ASP A 302 -12.54 -21.87 6.42
N THR A 303 -12.25 -20.58 6.50
CA THR A 303 -10.96 -20.06 6.99
C THR A 303 -10.74 -20.26 8.50
N TYR A 304 -11.75 -20.75 9.24
CA TYR A 304 -11.58 -21.10 10.65
C TYR A 304 -11.07 -22.53 10.80
N SER A 305 -11.66 -23.48 10.08
CA SER A 305 -11.26 -24.88 10.14
C SER A 305 -10.08 -25.21 9.22
N ASP A 306 -9.86 -24.39 8.19
CA ASP A 306 -8.78 -24.48 7.19
C ASP A 306 -8.10 -23.13 6.97
N PRO A 307 -7.28 -22.66 7.92
CA PRO A 307 -6.63 -21.35 7.85
C PRO A 307 -5.60 -21.24 6.72
N TYR A 308 -5.20 -22.33 6.09
CA TYR A 308 -4.30 -22.38 4.95
C TYR A 308 -5.01 -22.49 3.60
N GLU A 309 -6.36 -22.58 3.60
CA GLU A 309 -7.18 -22.63 2.38
C GLU A 309 -6.73 -23.71 1.40
N LEU A 310 -6.64 -24.94 1.89
CA LEU A 310 -6.18 -26.12 1.14
C LEU A 310 -7.32 -27.05 0.73
N ARG A 311 -8.47 -26.96 1.41
CA ARG A 311 -9.63 -27.78 1.14
C ARG A 311 -10.72 -26.97 0.45
N ASN A 312 -10.83 -27.08 -0.87
CA ASN A 312 -11.91 -26.43 -1.62
C ASN A 312 -13.26 -27.13 -1.35
N LEU A 313 -14.22 -26.38 -0.79
CA LEU A 313 -15.56 -26.85 -0.43
C LEU A 313 -16.60 -26.55 -1.53
N ALA A 314 -16.24 -25.93 -2.64
CA ALA A 314 -17.18 -25.50 -3.69
C ALA A 314 -17.96 -26.65 -4.32
N GLY A 315 -17.42 -27.87 -4.33
CA GLY A 315 -18.06 -29.09 -4.83
C GLY A 315 -18.87 -29.88 -3.78
N ASP A 316 -18.84 -29.48 -2.51
CA ASP A 316 -19.53 -30.19 -1.43
C ASP A 316 -20.98 -29.66 -1.29
N PRO A 317 -22.00 -30.53 -1.51
CA PRO A 317 -23.41 -30.13 -1.41
C PRO A 317 -23.80 -29.47 -0.08
N LYS A 318 -23.10 -29.80 1.00
CA LYS A 318 -23.32 -29.23 2.34
C LYS A 318 -23.11 -27.71 2.36
N TYR A 319 -22.26 -27.19 1.52
CA TYR A 319 -21.90 -25.75 1.49
C TYR A 319 -22.55 -25.01 0.31
N LYS A 320 -23.49 -25.64 -0.40
CA LYS A 320 -24.14 -25.09 -1.60
C LYS A 320 -24.74 -23.69 -1.36
N ASP A 321 -25.48 -23.52 -0.27
CA ASP A 321 -26.15 -22.25 0.02
C ASP A 321 -25.11 -21.14 0.31
N LYS A 322 -24.06 -21.47 1.04
CA LYS A 322 -22.96 -20.53 1.33
C LYS A 322 -22.18 -20.16 0.04
N LEU A 323 -21.95 -21.13 -0.83
CA LEU A 323 -21.32 -20.88 -2.13
C LEU A 323 -22.19 -19.90 -2.96
N TYR A 324 -23.51 -20.13 -3.04
CA TYR A 324 -24.42 -19.24 -3.76
C TYR A 324 -24.47 -17.83 -3.15
N GLU A 325 -24.52 -17.71 -1.83
CA GLU A 325 -24.49 -16.42 -1.14
C GLU A 325 -23.26 -15.60 -1.56
N LEU A 326 -22.07 -16.15 -1.42
CA LEU A 326 -20.83 -15.43 -1.71
C LEU A 326 -20.58 -15.21 -3.20
N LYS A 327 -20.98 -16.15 -4.05
CA LYS A 327 -20.95 -16.01 -5.51
C LYS A 327 -21.84 -14.86 -5.99
N ASN A 328 -23.05 -14.75 -5.48
CA ASN A 328 -23.97 -13.67 -5.83
C ASN A 328 -23.43 -12.33 -5.32
N GLU A 329 -22.88 -12.30 -4.10
CA GLU A 329 -22.26 -11.10 -3.54
C GLU A 329 -21.02 -10.67 -4.36
N CYS A 330 -20.23 -11.61 -4.86
CA CYS A 330 -19.11 -11.33 -5.75
C CYS A 330 -19.58 -10.65 -7.04
N SER A 331 -20.61 -11.20 -7.70
CA SER A 331 -21.16 -10.63 -8.94
C SER A 331 -21.74 -9.24 -8.69
N LYS A 332 -22.50 -9.07 -7.63
CA LYS A 332 -23.08 -7.78 -7.23
C LYS A 332 -21.98 -6.73 -6.98
N TRP A 333 -20.92 -7.08 -6.26
CA TRP A 333 -19.81 -6.17 -6.02
C TRP A 333 -19.09 -5.77 -7.32
N MET A 334 -18.85 -6.71 -8.24
CA MET A 334 -18.24 -6.41 -9.55
C MET A 334 -19.09 -5.42 -10.35
N ASP A 335 -20.43 -5.56 -10.33
CA ASP A 335 -21.37 -4.64 -10.98
C ASP A 335 -21.34 -3.26 -10.29
N GLU A 336 -21.38 -3.22 -8.95
CA GLU A 336 -21.39 -1.98 -8.17
C GLU A 336 -20.13 -1.12 -8.36
N VAL A 337 -18.96 -1.75 -8.54
CA VAL A 337 -17.69 -1.03 -8.73
C VAL A 337 -17.36 -0.79 -10.20
N ASP A 338 -18.24 -1.23 -11.13
CA ASP A 338 -17.98 -1.18 -12.57
C ASP A 338 -16.63 -1.84 -12.91
N ASP A 339 -16.46 -3.10 -12.48
CA ASP A 339 -15.20 -3.83 -12.56
C ASP A 339 -14.67 -3.92 -13.99
N LYS A 340 -13.52 -3.33 -14.23
CA LYS A 340 -12.87 -3.27 -15.55
C LYS A 340 -12.00 -4.49 -15.87
N GLY A 341 -11.80 -5.41 -14.92
CA GLY A 341 -10.99 -6.62 -15.14
C GLY A 341 -11.39 -7.47 -16.34
N PRO A 342 -12.70 -7.63 -16.66
CA PRO A 342 -13.14 -8.34 -17.86
C PRO A 342 -12.84 -7.62 -19.19
N MET A 343 -12.55 -6.32 -19.15
CA MET A 343 -12.25 -5.53 -20.34
C MET A 343 -10.85 -5.88 -20.84
N PRO A 344 -10.64 -6.12 -22.16
CA PRO A 344 -9.33 -6.30 -22.74
C PRO A 344 -8.41 -5.10 -22.41
N GLU A 345 -7.15 -5.36 -22.05
CA GLU A 345 -6.22 -4.31 -21.61
C GLU A 345 -6.03 -3.20 -22.68
N GLU A 346 -6.04 -3.58 -23.95
CA GLU A 346 -5.92 -2.60 -25.05
C GLU A 346 -7.13 -1.64 -25.12
N GLU A 347 -8.34 -2.15 -24.90
CA GLU A 347 -9.55 -1.34 -24.85
C GLU A 347 -9.56 -0.44 -23.61
N LEU A 348 -9.08 -0.93 -22.47
CA LEU A 348 -8.93 -0.15 -21.25
C LEU A 348 -7.93 1.00 -21.47
N ILE A 349 -6.78 0.73 -22.07
CA ILE A 349 -5.78 1.75 -22.40
C ILE A 349 -6.37 2.79 -23.34
N GLU A 350 -7.06 2.35 -24.43
CA GLU A 350 -7.69 3.27 -25.37
C GLU A 350 -8.75 4.16 -24.69
N SER A 351 -9.49 3.62 -23.71
CA SER A 351 -10.50 4.39 -22.95
C SER A 351 -9.88 5.52 -22.10
N PHE A 352 -8.68 5.31 -21.58
CA PHE A 352 -7.95 6.32 -20.80
C PHE A 352 -7.08 7.23 -21.69
N TRP A 353 -6.49 6.67 -22.73
CA TRP A 353 -5.55 7.33 -23.63
C TRP A 353 -5.95 7.10 -25.09
N PRO A 354 -6.88 7.91 -25.62
CA PRO A 354 -7.33 7.79 -27.00
C PRO A 354 -6.14 7.82 -28.00
N ASN A 355 -6.15 6.90 -28.96
CA ASN A 355 -5.04 6.61 -29.86
C ASN A 355 -3.75 6.21 -29.13
N LYS A 356 -3.84 5.64 -27.94
CA LYS A 356 -2.72 5.28 -27.06
C LYS A 356 -1.79 6.46 -26.73
N ILE A 357 -2.30 7.70 -26.81
CA ILE A 357 -1.56 8.93 -26.50
C ILE A 357 -2.01 9.44 -25.13
N GLN A 358 -1.07 9.46 -24.18
CA GLN A 358 -1.35 10.00 -22.85
C GLN A 358 -1.74 11.49 -22.92
N PRO A 359 -2.92 11.88 -22.47
CA PRO A 359 -3.35 13.27 -22.47
C PRO A 359 -2.46 14.16 -21.62
N ILE A 360 -2.39 15.43 -21.95
CA ILE A 360 -1.63 16.44 -21.19
C ILE A 360 -2.62 17.32 -20.44
N THR A 361 -2.40 17.54 -19.15
CA THR A 361 -3.15 18.53 -18.36
C THR A 361 -2.94 19.93 -18.94
N LYS A 362 -4.03 20.68 -19.13
CA LYS A 362 -3.96 22.07 -19.62
C LYS A 362 -3.19 22.95 -18.64
N ASP A 363 -2.50 23.93 -19.17
CA ASP A 363 -1.74 24.87 -18.36
C ASP A 363 -2.68 25.69 -17.45
N PRO A 364 -2.26 26.03 -16.23
CA PRO A 364 -3.02 26.93 -15.35
C PRO A 364 -3.25 28.31 -16.01
N VAL A 365 -4.45 28.83 -15.84
CA VAL A 365 -4.82 30.21 -16.20
C VAL A 365 -4.80 31.04 -14.92
N ILE A 366 -4.11 32.19 -14.96
CA ILE A 366 -3.89 33.03 -13.79
C ILE A 366 -4.53 34.37 -14.07
N ASP A 367 -5.47 34.78 -13.22
CA ASP A 367 -6.12 36.08 -13.24
C ASP A 367 -5.72 36.87 -11.99
N LYS A 368 -5.30 38.13 -12.16
CA LYS A 368 -5.11 39.06 -11.03
C LYS A 368 -6.41 39.78 -10.76
N VAL A 369 -7.01 39.54 -9.58
CA VAL A 369 -8.26 40.14 -9.13
C VAL A 369 -7.96 40.93 -7.86
N GLY A 370 -7.87 42.26 -7.99
CA GLY A 370 -7.35 43.12 -6.93
C GLY A 370 -5.91 42.72 -6.57
N ASP A 371 -5.65 42.49 -5.29
CA ASP A 371 -4.35 42.08 -4.78
C ASP A 371 -4.21 40.56 -4.69
N ASN A 372 -5.07 39.80 -5.37
CA ASN A 372 -5.04 38.34 -5.30
C ASN A 372 -4.82 37.70 -6.68
N LEU A 373 -4.09 36.58 -6.71
CA LEU A 373 -4.02 35.70 -7.86
C LEU A 373 -5.10 34.64 -7.73
N VAL A 374 -5.99 34.59 -8.73
CA VAL A 374 -7.02 33.57 -8.90
C VAL A 374 -6.57 32.64 -10.01
N VAL A 375 -6.51 31.32 -9.72
CA VAL A 375 -5.94 30.35 -10.68
C VAL A 375 -6.95 29.25 -10.98
N SER A 376 -7.09 28.93 -12.25
CA SER A 376 -7.97 27.87 -12.74
C SER A 376 -7.25 26.93 -13.70
N CYS A 377 -7.83 25.76 -13.96
CA CYS A 377 -7.38 24.84 -15.00
C CYS A 377 -8.58 24.27 -15.74
N GLN A 378 -8.53 24.28 -17.07
CA GLN A 378 -9.61 23.75 -17.92
C GLN A 378 -9.72 22.22 -17.88
N THR A 379 -8.67 21.51 -17.45
CA THR A 379 -8.75 20.06 -17.30
C THR A 379 -9.53 19.73 -16.03
N GLU A 380 -10.70 19.13 -16.20
CA GLU A 380 -11.54 18.69 -15.09
C GLU A 380 -10.79 17.71 -14.18
N GLY A 381 -10.92 17.88 -12.85
CA GLY A 381 -10.24 17.06 -11.86
C GLY A 381 -8.74 17.31 -11.71
N ALA A 382 -8.17 18.34 -12.36
CA ALA A 382 -6.78 18.72 -12.16
C ALA A 382 -6.59 19.40 -10.81
N ASN A 383 -5.52 19.02 -10.11
CA ASN A 383 -5.01 19.73 -8.95
C ASN A 383 -4.00 20.78 -9.40
N ILE A 384 -4.03 21.95 -8.76
CA ILE A 384 -3.10 23.04 -9.04
C ILE A 384 -2.16 23.20 -7.85
N GLY A 385 -0.86 23.16 -8.13
CA GLY A 385 0.18 23.47 -7.16
C GLY A 385 0.82 24.82 -7.46
N PHE A 386 1.36 25.49 -6.43
CA PHE A 386 2.13 26.71 -6.56
C PHE A 386 3.40 26.70 -5.74
N LYS A 387 4.38 27.51 -6.13
CA LYS A 387 5.63 27.81 -5.41
C LYS A 387 5.90 29.30 -5.40
N LEU A 388 6.41 29.81 -4.28
CA LEU A 388 6.85 31.21 -4.11
C LEU A 388 8.37 31.27 -4.25
N SER A 389 8.91 32.13 -5.13
CA SER A 389 10.36 32.18 -5.42
C SER A 389 11.21 32.79 -4.30
N HIS A 390 10.63 33.53 -3.37
CA HIS A 390 11.39 34.21 -2.29
C HIS A 390 11.70 33.33 -1.08
N GLN A 391 11.06 32.18 -0.94
CA GLN A 391 11.12 31.37 0.27
C GLN A 391 11.89 30.05 0.11
N ASP A 392 12.39 29.74 -1.10
CA ASP A 392 12.67 28.36 -1.46
C ASP A 392 14.13 27.97 -1.63
N THR A 393 15.08 28.74 -1.14
CA THR A 393 16.49 28.37 -1.27
C THR A 393 16.96 27.29 -0.30
N LEU A 394 16.17 26.92 0.72
CA LEU A 394 16.61 26.00 1.78
C LEU A 394 15.56 25.02 2.31
N THR A 395 14.32 24.96 1.79
CA THR A 395 13.33 24.01 2.28
C THR A 395 12.97 23.00 1.20
N TRP A 396 12.97 21.73 1.55
CA TRP A 396 12.49 20.58 0.76
C TRP A 396 10.96 20.62 0.49
N LYS A 397 10.31 21.76 0.75
CA LYS A 397 8.89 21.96 0.55
C LYS A 397 8.58 21.95 -0.94
N GLY A 398 7.80 20.95 -1.35
CA GLY A 398 7.35 20.75 -2.72
C GLY A 398 6.35 21.80 -3.19
N TRP A 399 5.54 21.46 -4.16
CA TRP A 399 4.42 22.27 -4.60
C TRP A 399 3.36 22.35 -3.50
N ARG A 400 2.93 23.58 -3.15
CA ARG A 400 1.83 23.80 -2.21
C ARG A 400 0.49 23.69 -2.96
N PRO A 401 -0.56 23.09 -2.36
CA PRO A 401 -1.86 23.02 -2.99
C PRO A 401 -2.49 24.42 -3.11
N TYR A 402 -2.93 24.77 -4.30
CA TYR A 402 -3.75 25.95 -4.52
C TYR A 402 -5.20 25.64 -4.14
N ILE A 403 -5.63 26.12 -2.98
CA ILE A 403 -6.98 25.89 -2.42
C ILE A 403 -7.81 27.19 -2.28
N LYS A 404 -7.16 28.35 -2.38
CA LYS A 404 -7.78 29.68 -2.30
C LYS A 404 -6.89 30.69 -3.01
N PRO A 405 -7.44 31.87 -3.38
CA PRO A 405 -6.65 32.95 -3.96
C PRO A 405 -5.41 33.30 -3.11
N ILE A 406 -4.30 33.59 -3.78
CA ILE A 406 -3.03 33.92 -3.16
C ILE A 406 -2.87 35.44 -3.15
N ALA A 407 -2.65 36.01 -1.97
CA ALA A 407 -2.29 37.40 -1.86
C ALA A 407 -0.97 37.67 -2.60
N TYR A 408 -0.99 38.65 -3.49
CA TYR A 408 0.15 39.02 -4.34
C TYR A 408 0.71 40.37 -3.95
N GLU A 409 1.98 40.38 -3.66
CA GLU A 409 2.73 41.61 -3.41
C GLU A 409 3.62 41.94 -4.61
N GLU A 410 3.86 43.22 -4.85
CA GLU A 410 4.68 43.69 -5.96
C GLU A 410 6.12 43.13 -5.84
N GLY A 411 6.64 42.60 -6.95
CA GLY A 411 7.95 41.94 -6.98
C GLY A 411 7.93 40.44 -6.61
N MET A 412 6.77 39.91 -6.17
CA MET A 412 6.62 38.50 -5.94
C MET A 412 6.62 37.73 -7.26
N LYS A 413 7.30 36.58 -7.30
CA LYS A 413 7.26 35.64 -8.41
C LYS A 413 6.61 34.35 -7.93
N VAL A 414 5.52 33.93 -8.59
CA VAL A 414 4.76 32.73 -8.25
C VAL A 414 4.75 31.79 -9.44
N GLU A 415 5.15 30.56 -9.21
CA GLU A 415 5.10 29.49 -10.19
C GLU A 415 3.87 28.61 -9.96
N PHE A 416 3.15 28.27 -11.03
CA PHE A 416 1.99 27.38 -10.99
C PHE A 416 2.18 26.19 -11.91
N LYS A 417 1.64 25.03 -11.53
CA LYS A 417 1.58 23.84 -12.35
C LYS A 417 0.30 23.08 -12.03
N ALA A 418 -0.36 22.54 -13.04
CA ALA A 418 -1.55 21.70 -12.86
C ALA A 418 -1.25 20.23 -13.20
N HIS A 419 -1.96 19.32 -12.55
CA HIS A 419 -1.86 17.90 -12.84
C HIS A 419 -3.16 17.17 -12.54
N ARG A 420 -3.66 16.41 -13.50
CA ARG A 420 -4.71 15.41 -13.35
C ARG A 420 -4.07 14.03 -13.33
N ILE A 421 -4.42 13.18 -12.34
CA ILE A 421 -3.97 11.78 -12.31
C ILE A 421 -4.39 11.07 -13.62
N GLY A 422 -3.49 10.28 -14.18
CA GLY A 422 -3.68 9.63 -15.48
C GLY A 422 -3.21 10.44 -16.69
N TYR A 423 -3.00 11.75 -16.54
CA TYR A 423 -2.50 12.66 -17.57
C TYR A 423 -1.03 13.01 -17.32
N LEU A 424 -0.35 13.48 -18.35
CA LEU A 424 0.93 14.18 -18.15
C LEU A 424 0.69 15.53 -17.45
N PRO A 425 1.61 15.99 -16.59
CA PRO A 425 1.50 17.29 -15.95
C PRO A 425 1.51 18.43 -16.99
N SER A 426 0.87 19.56 -16.65
CA SER A 426 0.94 20.79 -17.44
C SER A 426 2.36 21.33 -17.52
N LYS A 427 2.59 22.30 -18.39
CA LYS A 427 3.77 23.17 -18.32
C LYS A 427 3.70 24.01 -17.02
N LYS A 428 4.86 24.50 -16.61
CA LYS A 428 4.97 25.47 -15.53
C LYS A 428 4.62 26.86 -16.08
N VAL A 429 3.69 27.54 -15.41
CA VAL A 429 3.31 28.93 -15.71
C VAL A 429 3.83 29.82 -14.57
N VAL A 430 4.45 30.93 -14.91
CA VAL A 430 5.05 31.85 -13.97
C VAL A 430 4.28 33.17 -14.03
N PHE A 431 3.84 33.66 -12.87
CA PHE A 431 3.30 35.00 -12.71
C PHE A 431 4.34 35.87 -12.02
N SER A 432 4.70 36.96 -12.67
CA SER A 432 5.51 38.03 -12.10
C SER A 432 5.06 39.34 -12.78
N ASN A 433 4.81 40.40 -12.01
CA ASN A 433 4.78 41.73 -12.63
C ASN A 433 6.26 42.06 -12.94
N ALA A 434 6.65 41.86 -14.18
CA ALA A 434 7.81 42.57 -14.71
C ALA A 434 7.35 43.96 -15.08
N ASN A 435 7.99 44.99 -14.47
CA ASN A 435 7.93 46.34 -15.01
C ASN A 435 8.52 46.39 -16.40
#